data_232b8c1e247f4285d27d792c5a6a39e4
#
_entry.id   232b8c1e247f4285d27d792c5a6a39e4
#
_cell.length_a   1.000
_cell.length_b   1.000
_cell.length_c   1.000
_cell.angle_alpha   90.00
_cell.angle_beta   90.00
_cell.angle_gamma   90.00
#
_symmetry.space_group_name_H-M   'P 1'
#
loop_
_entity.id
_entity.type
_entity.pdbx_description
1 polymer ?
#
loop_
_entity_poly.entity_id
_entity_poly.type
_entity_poly.pdbx_seq_one_letter_code
_entity_poly.pdbx_strand_id
1 'polypeptide(L)'
;MAEKEIPFRQIHLDFHTSEAIEGVCSEFDAEEFAQTLADAHVNSITLFSCGHHGNLYYDSKMFPEMVHPHLAHRDLLREQAEACRKRGIQVNLYTTIRWNKRIADMHPEWICIDENGALQDYKGKGYFEAGFYKNLCVNTPYRDFLKKQFGEVLETIPGDGVWYDAAFMNECCCPSCQKLMREKGLNPAKKEDRQEFARWTYYDMVEDLTAFAKKYNPDFHVCYNKGHVGYLDKPVIKDYSYFSFESLPGVEWGYLDFPVSAKY
;
A
#
# COMPACT_ATOMS: atom_id res chain seq x y z
N MET A 1 15.64 -15.59 18.38
CA MET A 1 16.19 -14.87 17.21
C MET A 1 16.39 -13.43 17.66
N ALA A 2 17.52 -12.80 17.35
CA ALA A 2 17.68 -11.36 17.64
C ALA A 2 16.63 -10.59 16.82
N GLU A 3 15.94 -9.67 17.47
CA GLU A 3 14.97 -8.81 16.82
C GLU A 3 15.72 -7.99 15.75
N LYS A 4 15.29 -8.06 14.49
CA LYS A 4 15.96 -7.35 13.40
C LYS A 4 15.71 -5.85 13.58
N GLU A 5 16.78 -5.09 13.72
CA GLU A 5 16.68 -3.64 13.96
C GLU A 5 16.05 -2.93 12.76
N ILE A 6 15.06 -2.07 13.02
CA ILE A 6 14.44 -1.22 12.00
C ILE A 6 15.44 -0.10 11.64
N PRO A 7 15.80 0.06 10.36
CA PRO A 7 16.73 1.10 9.93
C PRO A 7 16.19 2.50 10.23
N PHE A 8 17.03 3.37 10.76
CA PHE A 8 16.60 4.71 11.18
C PHE A 8 16.50 5.71 10.01
N ARG A 9 17.43 5.64 9.03
CA ARG A 9 17.45 6.57 7.89
C ARG A 9 16.73 5.94 6.70
N GLN A 10 15.40 6.01 6.76
CA GLN A 10 14.51 5.49 5.72
C GLN A 10 14.08 6.60 4.77
N ILE A 11 13.93 6.27 3.50
CA ILE A 11 13.35 7.14 2.50
C ILE A 11 12.19 6.45 1.79
N HIS A 12 11.15 7.21 1.48
CA HIS A 12 10.03 6.79 0.66
C HIS A 12 9.91 7.77 -0.51
N LEU A 13 10.20 7.29 -1.71
CA LEU A 13 10.07 8.07 -2.92
C LEU A 13 8.75 7.68 -3.59
N ASP A 14 7.77 8.54 -3.42
CA ASP A 14 6.41 8.31 -3.93
C ASP A 14 6.40 8.18 -5.45
N PHE A 15 5.75 7.13 -5.98
CA PHE A 15 5.79 6.81 -7.41
C PHE A 15 4.42 6.34 -7.94
N HIS A 16 3.58 7.33 -8.29
CA HIS A 16 2.22 7.13 -8.80
C HIS A 16 2.05 7.70 -10.19
N THR A 17 2.65 7.05 -11.18
CA THR A 17 2.59 7.52 -12.57
C THR A 17 1.34 7.06 -13.29
N SER A 18 0.69 8.01 -13.98
CA SER A 18 -0.41 7.72 -14.89
C SER A 18 0.09 7.03 -16.16
N GLU A 19 -0.73 6.15 -16.71
CA GLU A 19 -0.52 5.50 -18.00
C GLU A 19 -0.35 6.46 -19.19
N ALA A 20 -0.73 7.72 -19.01
CA ALA A 20 -0.59 8.78 -20.02
C ALA A 20 0.81 9.44 -20.05
N ILE A 21 1.66 9.15 -19.04
CA ILE A 21 3.01 9.72 -18.98
C ILE A 21 3.97 8.87 -19.77
N GLU A 22 4.56 9.47 -20.81
CA GLU A 22 5.57 8.82 -21.66
C GLU A 22 6.96 8.87 -21.03
N GLY A 23 7.84 7.93 -21.43
CA GLY A 23 9.25 7.93 -21.06
C GLY A 23 9.52 7.78 -19.57
N VAL A 24 8.65 7.10 -18.83
CA VAL A 24 8.80 6.88 -17.39
C VAL A 24 10.13 6.20 -17.11
N CYS A 25 10.98 6.85 -16.30
CA CYS A 25 12.34 6.42 -15.96
C CYS A 25 13.28 6.27 -17.16
N SER A 26 13.13 7.07 -18.22
CA SER A 26 14.03 7.02 -19.40
C SER A 26 15.48 7.38 -19.09
N GLU A 27 15.72 8.13 -18.02
CA GLU A 27 17.07 8.55 -17.58
C GLU A 27 17.54 7.76 -16.35
N PHE A 28 16.85 6.68 -15.99
CA PHE A 28 17.21 5.89 -14.82
C PHE A 28 18.48 5.08 -15.04
N ASP A 29 19.42 5.21 -14.11
CA ASP A 29 20.57 4.33 -13.96
C ASP A 29 20.57 3.73 -12.56
N ALA A 30 20.56 2.42 -12.47
CA ALA A 30 20.42 1.70 -11.21
C ALA A 30 21.62 1.90 -10.27
N GLU A 31 22.82 2.00 -10.83
CA GLU A 31 24.04 2.17 -10.04
C GLU A 31 24.15 3.61 -9.51
N GLU A 32 23.84 4.62 -10.34
CA GLU A 32 23.79 6.02 -9.93
C GLU A 32 22.70 6.24 -8.86
N PHE A 33 21.50 5.68 -9.07
CA PHE A 33 20.41 5.74 -8.11
C PHE A 33 20.83 5.22 -6.73
N ALA A 34 21.37 4.01 -6.68
CA ALA A 34 21.75 3.40 -5.41
C ALA A 34 23.00 4.06 -4.80
N GLN A 35 23.94 4.59 -5.62
CA GLN A 35 25.08 5.34 -5.12
C GLN A 35 24.64 6.66 -4.48
N THR A 36 23.74 7.41 -5.11
CA THR A 36 23.18 8.66 -4.56
C THR A 36 22.54 8.43 -3.18
N LEU A 37 21.79 7.34 -3.02
CA LEU A 37 21.20 6.96 -1.74
C LEU A 37 22.25 6.61 -0.68
N ALA A 38 23.31 5.87 -1.08
CA ALA A 38 24.40 5.52 -0.18
C ALA A 38 25.19 6.76 0.27
N ASP A 39 25.47 7.70 -0.64
CA ASP A 39 26.16 8.96 -0.35
C ASP A 39 25.34 9.85 0.60
N ALA A 40 24.01 9.78 0.51
CA ALA A 40 23.07 10.39 1.44
C ALA A 40 22.91 9.62 2.76
N HIS A 41 23.68 8.56 2.97
CA HIS A 41 23.62 7.68 4.15
C HIS A 41 22.25 7.04 4.40
N VAL A 42 21.45 6.83 3.36
CA VAL A 42 20.19 6.08 3.43
C VAL A 42 20.50 4.62 3.73
N ASN A 43 19.79 4.04 4.68
CA ASN A 43 19.97 2.62 5.02
C ASN A 43 18.70 1.78 4.82
N SER A 44 17.60 2.40 4.40
CA SER A 44 16.38 1.71 3.96
C SER A 44 15.60 2.55 2.95
N ILE A 45 15.00 1.90 1.98
CA ILE A 45 14.15 2.54 0.98
C ILE A 45 12.87 1.73 0.75
N THR A 46 11.77 2.44 0.44
CA THR A 46 10.54 1.83 -0.06
C THR A 46 10.49 1.94 -1.57
N LEU A 47 10.39 0.79 -2.26
CA LEU A 47 10.35 0.69 -3.72
C LEU A 47 8.99 0.16 -4.19
N PHE A 48 8.45 0.73 -5.24
CA PHE A 48 7.09 0.55 -5.69
C PHE A 48 6.92 -0.63 -6.64
N SER A 49 6.08 -1.62 -6.28
CA SER A 49 5.64 -2.65 -7.22
C SER A 49 4.52 -2.15 -8.13
N CYS A 50 3.67 -1.25 -7.61
CA CYS A 50 2.60 -0.59 -8.35
C CYS A 50 2.29 0.78 -7.72
N GLY A 51 1.67 1.67 -8.50
CA GLY A 51 1.10 2.91 -7.98
C GLY A 51 -0.43 2.83 -7.84
N HIS A 52 -1.06 3.92 -7.37
CA HIS A 52 -2.53 4.01 -7.23
C HIS A 52 -3.28 3.97 -8.58
N HIS A 53 -2.62 4.30 -9.68
CA HIS A 53 -3.18 4.10 -11.02
C HIS A 53 -3.34 2.62 -11.39
N GLY A 54 -2.63 1.71 -10.69
CA GLY A 54 -2.70 0.27 -10.91
C GLY A 54 -1.71 -0.25 -11.94
N ASN A 55 -0.77 0.59 -12.40
CA ASN A 55 0.31 0.17 -13.28
C ASN A 55 1.44 -0.47 -12.47
N LEU A 56 2.01 -1.56 -13.00
CA LEU A 56 3.13 -2.28 -12.40
C LEU A 56 4.47 -1.73 -12.90
N TYR A 57 5.48 -1.73 -12.02
CA TYR A 57 6.83 -1.23 -12.30
C TYR A 57 7.87 -2.37 -12.30
N TYR A 58 7.44 -3.58 -12.60
CA TYR A 58 8.28 -4.78 -12.77
C TYR A 58 7.77 -5.62 -13.93
N ASP A 59 8.62 -6.50 -14.47
CA ASP A 59 8.28 -7.37 -15.59
C ASP A 59 7.39 -8.55 -15.11
N SER A 60 6.15 -8.23 -14.77
CA SER A 60 5.17 -9.23 -14.31
C SER A 60 4.94 -10.30 -15.39
N LYS A 61 5.01 -11.57 -14.98
CA LYS A 61 4.67 -12.72 -15.82
C LYS A 61 3.20 -13.13 -15.67
N MET A 62 2.61 -12.81 -14.51
CA MET A 62 1.20 -13.12 -14.24
C MET A 62 0.24 -12.05 -14.79
N PHE A 63 0.68 -10.79 -14.85
CA PHE A 63 -0.12 -9.63 -15.25
C PHE A 63 0.66 -8.72 -16.24
N PRO A 64 1.18 -9.26 -17.35
CA PRO A 64 2.03 -8.50 -18.28
C PRO A 64 1.34 -7.28 -18.90
N GLU A 65 0.01 -7.33 -19.04
CA GLU A 65 -0.82 -6.24 -19.52
C GLU A 65 -0.93 -5.08 -18.52
N MET A 66 -0.66 -5.32 -17.23
CA MET A 66 -0.69 -4.30 -16.19
C MET A 66 0.64 -3.55 -16.02
N VAL A 67 1.71 -3.99 -16.66
CA VAL A 67 2.97 -3.26 -16.65
C VAL A 67 2.75 -1.88 -17.28
N HIS A 68 3.35 -0.84 -16.68
CA HIS A 68 3.18 0.53 -17.18
C HIS A 68 3.61 0.63 -18.66
N PRO A 69 2.74 1.12 -19.56
CA PRO A 69 2.95 1.02 -21.02
C PRO A 69 4.18 1.79 -21.50
N HIS A 70 4.58 2.84 -20.78
CA HIS A 70 5.69 3.72 -21.13
C HIS A 70 6.89 3.62 -20.18
N LEU A 71 7.01 2.49 -19.45
CA LEU A 71 8.15 2.24 -18.56
C LEU A 71 9.38 1.89 -19.40
N ALA A 72 10.42 2.74 -19.33
CA ALA A 72 11.63 2.56 -20.12
C ALA A 72 12.45 1.34 -19.62
N HIS A 73 12.47 1.11 -18.32
CA HIS A 73 13.06 -0.06 -17.67
C HIS A 73 11.95 -1.02 -17.24
N ARG A 74 11.69 -2.03 -18.07
CA ARG A 74 10.54 -2.94 -17.86
C ARG A 74 10.56 -3.66 -16.51
N ASP A 75 11.72 -3.92 -15.94
CA ASP A 75 11.90 -4.56 -14.62
C ASP A 75 12.51 -3.57 -13.59
N LEU A 76 12.04 -2.31 -13.63
CA LEU A 76 12.56 -1.19 -12.82
C LEU A 76 12.71 -1.57 -11.34
N LEU A 77 11.66 -2.18 -10.74
CA LEU A 77 11.66 -2.55 -9.33
C LEU A 77 12.81 -3.51 -8.99
N ARG A 78 13.08 -4.49 -9.84
CA ARG A 78 14.18 -5.44 -9.65
C ARG A 78 15.52 -4.74 -9.75
N GLU A 79 15.73 -3.92 -10.79
CA GLU A 79 16.96 -3.17 -11.01
C GLU A 79 17.28 -2.27 -9.81
N GLN A 80 16.26 -1.55 -9.29
CA GLN A 80 16.38 -0.73 -8.08
C GLN A 80 16.73 -1.56 -6.84
N ALA A 81 15.98 -2.66 -6.62
CA ALA A 81 16.15 -3.51 -5.44
C ALA A 81 17.53 -4.15 -5.38
N GLU A 82 18.01 -4.70 -6.50
CA GLU A 82 19.33 -5.33 -6.59
C GLU A 82 20.46 -4.32 -6.37
N ALA A 83 20.39 -3.13 -7.00
CA ALA A 83 21.40 -2.09 -6.85
C ALA A 83 21.46 -1.54 -5.41
N CYS A 84 20.32 -1.31 -4.76
CA CYS A 84 20.26 -0.89 -3.36
C CYS A 84 20.85 -1.94 -2.42
N ARG A 85 20.48 -3.21 -2.59
CA ARG A 85 20.94 -4.29 -1.72
C ARG A 85 22.44 -4.56 -1.85
N LYS A 86 23.04 -4.40 -3.05
CA LYS A 86 24.51 -4.45 -3.24
C LYS A 86 25.26 -3.42 -2.37
N ARG A 87 24.61 -2.32 -1.98
CA ARG A 87 25.14 -1.26 -1.13
C ARG A 87 24.70 -1.35 0.33
N GLY A 88 24.06 -2.46 0.73
CA GLY A 88 23.57 -2.67 2.10
C GLY A 88 22.36 -1.82 2.47
N ILE A 89 21.66 -1.24 1.50
CA ILE A 89 20.42 -0.52 1.71
C ILE A 89 19.27 -1.53 1.74
N GLN A 90 18.50 -1.58 2.84
CA GLN A 90 17.35 -2.45 2.97
C GLN A 90 16.21 -1.97 2.07
N VAL A 91 15.48 -2.93 1.48
CA VAL A 91 14.39 -2.67 0.54
C VAL A 91 13.07 -3.12 1.12
N ASN A 92 12.12 -2.18 1.28
CA ASN A 92 10.72 -2.47 1.56
C ASN A 92 9.94 -2.46 0.24
N LEU A 93 9.24 -3.54 -0.05
CA LEU A 93 8.43 -3.69 -1.25
C LEU A 93 7.04 -3.10 -1.01
N TYR A 94 6.69 -2.09 -1.80
CA TYR A 94 5.43 -1.37 -1.68
C TYR A 94 4.31 -2.02 -2.49
N THR A 95 3.12 -2.02 -1.91
CA THR A 95 1.85 -2.21 -2.63
C THR A 95 0.73 -1.40 -1.99
N THR A 96 -0.28 -1.03 -2.79
CA THR A 96 -1.46 -0.32 -2.30
C THR A 96 -2.60 -1.30 -2.01
N ILE A 97 -3.33 -1.08 -0.89
CA ILE A 97 -4.42 -1.97 -0.49
C ILE A 97 -5.76 -1.54 -1.09
N ARG A 98 -6.10 -0.24 -1.03
CA ARG A 98 -7.46 0.20 -1.36
C ARG A 98 -7.57 0.98 -2.64
N TRP A 99 -6.49 1.60 -3.10
CA TRP A 99 -6.50 2.45 -4.27
C TRP A 99 -5.77 1.80 -5.44
N ASN A 100 -6.54 1.25 -6.34
CA ASN A 100 -6.04 0.69 -7.59
C ASN A 100 -7.06 1.01 -8.69
N LYS A 101 -6.84 2.15 -9.36
CA LYS A 101 -7.77 2.66 -10.39
C LYS A 101 -8.06 1.63 -11.46
N ARG A 102 -7.03 0.97 -11.98
CA ARG A 102 -7.16 0.00 -13.07
C ARG A 102 -8.05 -1.17 -12.68
N ILE A 103 -7.85 -1.74 -11.48
CA ILE A 103 -8.68 -2.84 -10.98
C ILE A 103 -10.09 -2.36 -10.66
N ALA A 104 -10.25 -1.16 -10.14
CA ALA A 104 -11.57 -0.59 -9.88
C ALA A 104 -12.35 -0.32 -11.18
N ASP A 105 -11.67 0.04 -12.28
CA ASP A 105 -12.29 0.22 -13.59
C ASP A 105 -12.66 -1.13 -14.23
N MET A 106 -11.85 -2.17 -14.04
CA MET A 106 -12.13 -3.52 -14.55
C MET A 106 -13.20 -4.24 -13.72
N HIS A 107 -13.30 -3.97 -12.42
CA HIS A 107 -14.15 -4.63 -11.46
C HIS A 107 -14.91 -3.60 -10.60
N PRO A 108 -15.83 -2.81 -11.20
CA PRO A 108 -16.58 -1.81 -10.43
C PRO A 108 -17.42 -2.42 -9.29
N GLU A 109 -17.79 -3.71 -9.39
CA GLU A 109 -18.47 -4.46 -8.35
C GLU A 109 -17.62 -4.71 -7.09
N TRP A 110 -16.31 -4.47 -7.15
CA TRP A 110 -15.41 -4.55 -6.02
C TRP A 110 -15.21 -3.20 -5.31
N ILE A 111 -15.72 -2.11 -5.85
CA ILE A 111 -15.65 -0.79 -5.21
C ILE A 111 -16.55 -0.80 -3.96
N CYS A 112 -16.08 -0.19 -2.89
CA CYS A 112 -16.87 0.01 -1.68
C CYS A 112 -18.13 0.83 -1.99
N ILE A 113 -19.22 0.51 -1.30
CA ILE A 113 -20.51 1.19 -1.41
C ILE A 113 -20.81 1.85 -0.06
N ASP A 114 -21.26 3.08 -0.05
CA ASP A 114 -21.68 3.79 1.15
C ASP A 114 -23.07 3.34 1.64
N GLU A 115 -23.55 3.92 2.72
CA GLU A 115 -24.85 3.61 3.32
C GLU A 115 -26.06 4.02 2.45
N ASN A 116 -25.85 4.90 1.46
CA ASN A 116 -26.87 5.36 0.52
C ASN A 116 -26.87 4.55 -0.79
N GLY A 117 -25.96 3.58 -0.93
CA GLY A 117 -25.81 2.77 -2.12
C GLY A 117 -24.94 3.40 -3.21
N ALA A 118 -24.25 4.50 -2.91
CA ALA A 118 -23.33 5.13 -3.86
C ALA A 118 -21.94 4.48 -3.79
N LEU A 119 -21.29 4.36 -4.95
CA LEU A 119 -19.88 3.90 -5.02
C LEU A 119 -18.97 4.92 -4.35
N GLN A 120 -18.03 4.43 -3.55
CA GLN A 120 -16.96 5.25 -2.99
C GLN A 120 -15.87 5.48 -4.05
N ASP A 121 -16.29 6.11 -5.13
CA ASP A 121 -15.49 6.57 -6.23
C ASP A 121 -15.40 8.10 -6.14
N TYR A 122 -14.35 8.59 -5.49
CA TYR A 122 -14.09 10.01 -5.38
C TYR A 122 -13.60 10.54 -6.72
N LYS A 123 -14.56 10.83 -7.60
CA LYS A 123 -14.27 11.46 -8.89
C LYS A 123 -13.67 12.83 -8.64
N GLY A 124 -12.47 12.97 -9.07
CA GLY A 124 -11.77 14.23 -9.09
C GLY A 124 -12.62 15.32 -9.73
N LYS A 125 -12.77 16.46 -9.05
CA LYS A 125 -13.59 17.59 -9.50
C LYS A 125 -12.77 18.66 -10.18
N GLY A 126 -11.46 18.47 -10.36
CA GLY A 126 -10.54 19.44 -10.88
C GLY A 126 -9.54 18.90 -11.88
N TYR A 127 -8.97 19.81 -12.66
CA TYR A 127 -7.95 19.50 -13.68
C TYR A 127 -6.70 18.76 -13.11
N PHE A 128 -6.40 18.98 -11.83
CA PHE A 128 -5.23 18.41 -11.15
C PHE A 128 -5.58 17.22 -10.25
N GLU A 129 -6.80 16.70 -10.29
CA GLU A 129 -7.17 15.55 -9.47
C GLU A 129 -6.76 14.25 -10.14
N ALA A 130 -6.03 13.42 -9.39
CA ALA A 130 -5.40 12.21 -9.90
C ALA A 130 -6.38 11.10 -10.35
N GLY A 131 -7.67 11.18 -9.98
CA GLY A 131 -8.73 10.27 -10.45
C GLY A 131 -8.62 8.81 -9.99
N PHE A 132 -7.69 8.50 -9.07
CA PHE A 132 -7.45 7.13 -8.61
C PHE A 132 -8.08 6.77 -7.25
N TYR A 133 -8.74 7.71 -6.60
CA TYR A 133 -9.34 7.50 -5.26
C TYR A 133 -10.63 6.66 -5.34
N LYS A 134 -10.51 5.43 -5.82
CA LYS A 134 -11.60 4.44 -5.87
C LYS A 134 -11.34 3.39 -4.80
N ASN A 135 -12.15 3.38 -3.75
CA ASN A 135 -11.95 2.48 -2.62
C ASN A 135 -12.36 1.05 -2.96
N LEU A 136 -11.41 0.16 -3.16
CA LEU A 136 -11.65 -1.27 -3.34
C LEU A 136 -11.95 -1.95 -2.00
N CYS A 137 -12.96 -2.82 -2.00
CA CYS A 137 -13.40 -3.54 -0.81
C CYS A 137 -12.62 -4.83 -0.61
N VAL A 138 -11.89 -4.91 0.48
CA VAL A 138 -11.08 -6.10 0.85
C VAL A 138 -11.92 -7.32 1.26
N ASN A 139 -13.23 -7.19 1.38
CA ASN A 139 -14.15 -8.30 1.64
C ASN A 139 -14.79 -8.86 0.35
N THR A 140 -14.24 -8.50 -0.81
CA THR A 140 -14.58 -9.03 -2.13
C THR A 140 -13.43 -9.90 -2.66
N PRO A 141 -13.55 -10.55 -3.82
CA PRO A 141 -12.44 -11.27 -4.45
C PRO A 141 -11.20 -10.43 -4.73
N TYR A 142 -11.30 -9.11 -4.61
CA TYR A 142 -10.17 -8.21 -4.72
C TYR A 142 -9.01 -8.54 -3.75
N ARG A 143 -9.30 -9.01 -2.52
CA ARG A 143 -8.23 -9.41 -1.57
C ARG A 143 -7.38 -10.55 -2.11
N ASP A 144 -7.99 -11.53 -2.74
CA ASP A 144 -7.27 -12.65 -3.35
C ASP A 144 -6.47 -12.20 -4.58
N PHE A 145 -7.03 -11.29 -5.39
CA PHE A 145 -6.32 -10.66 -6.48
C PHE A 145 -5.07 -9.91 -5.98
N LEU A 146 -5.21 -9.07 -4.95
CA LEU A 146 -4.11 -8.33 -4.33
C LEU A 146 -2.99 -9.27 -3.86
N LYS A 147 -3.35 -10.34 -3.14
CA LYS A 147 -2.39 -11.36 -2.69
C LYS A 147 -1.71 -12.05 -3.87
N LYS A 148 -2.44 -12.39 -4.92
CA LYS A 148 -1.88 -13.03 -6.10
C LYS A 148 -0.87 -12.12 -6.80
N GLN A 149 -1.21 -10.85 -6.99
CA GLN A 149 -0.34 -9.87 -7.64
C GLN A 149 0.91 -9.58 -6.80
N PHE A 150 0.72 -9.27 -5.51
CA PHE A 150 1.84 -8.97 -4.62
C PHE A 150 2.66 -10.22 -4.26
N GLY A 151 2.05 -11.39 -4.30
CA GLY A 151 2.74 -12.67 -4.16
C GLY A 151 3.83 -12.89 -5.21
N GLU A 152 3.57 -12.54 -6.47
CA GLU A 152 4.59 -12.58 -7.53
C GLU A 152 5.78 -11.68 -7.19
N VAL A 153 5.53 -10.49 -6.65
CA VAL A 153 6.60 -9.57 -6.20
C VAL A 153 7.42 -10.19 -5.06
N LEU A 154 6.74 -10.70 -4.02
CA LEU A 154 7.41 -11.28 -2.84
C LEU A 154 8.22 -12.54 -3.17
N GLU A 155 7.83 -13.27 -4.20
CA GLU A 155 8.52 -14.47 -4.66
C GLU A 155 9.73 -14.15 -5.54
N THR A 156 9.63 -13.08 -6.35
CA THR A 156 10.59 -12.84 -7.44
C THR A 156 11.53 -11.67 -7.20
N ILE A 157 11.14 -10.66 -6.41
CA ILE A 157 11.92 -9.45 -6.18
C ILE A 157 12.60 -9.51 -4.80
N PRO A 158 13.92 -9.26 -4.71
CA PRO A 158 14.61 -9.30 -3.43
C PRO A 158 14.19 -8.12 -2.53
N GLY A 159 13.68 -8.42 -1.33
CA GLY A 159 13.24 -7.45 -0.35
C GLY A 159 13.62 -7.83 1.08
N ASP A 160 13.53 -6.86 1.99
CA ASP A 160 13.77 -7.01 3.43
C ASP A 160 12.51 -6.73 4.26
N GLY A 161 11.49 -6.15 3.63
CA GLY A 161 10.21 -5.85 4.25
C GLY A 161 9.13 -5.53 3.22
N VAL A 162 7.95 -5.22 3.71
CA VAL A 162 6.79 -4.83 2.91
C VAL A 162 6.19 -3.53 3.43
N TRP A 163 5.68 -2.72 2.51
CA TRP A 163 4.98 -1.49 2.79
C TRP A 163 3.59 -1.54 2.17
N TYR A 164 2.58 -1.69 3.03
CA TYR A 164 1.18 -1.71 2.66
C TYR A 164 0.58 -0.31 2.77
N ASP A 165 0.26 0.29 1.65
CA ASP A 165 -0.29 1.64 1.58
C ASP A 165 -1.82 1.66 1.52
N ALA A 166 -2.41 2.83 1.81
CA ALA A 166 -3.85 3.05 1.91
C ALA A 166 -4.54 2.07 2.89
N ALA A 167 -3.88 1.77 4.01
CA ALA A 167 -4.31 0.83 5.04
C ALA A 167 -5.24 1.50 6.06
N PHE A 168 -6.36 2.07 5.64
CA PHE A 168 -7.29 2.75 6.52
C PHE A 168 -8.58 1.96 6.77
N MET A 169 -9.23 2.23 7.91
CA MET A 169 -10.58 1.73 8.18
C MET A 169 -11.56 2.39 7.23
N ASN A 170 -12.50 1.60 6.70
CA ASN A 170 -13.51 2.11 5.77
C ASN A 170 -14.84 1.39 5.97
N GLU A 171 -15.91 2.15 6.18
CA GLU A 171 -17.26 1.60 6.15
C GLU A 171 -17.62 1.19 4.73
N CYS A 172 -18.22 0.01 4.57
CA CYS A 172 -18.65 -0.48 3.27
C CYS A 172 -19.96 -1.25 3.40
N CYS A 173 -20.93 -0.91 2.56
CA CYS A 173 -22.23 -1.54 2.46
C CYS A 173 -22.40 -2.38 1.19
N CYS A 174 -21.31 -2.82 0.53
CA CYS A 174 -21.42 -3.74 -0.59
C CYS A 174 -22.06 -5.08 -0.17
N PRO A 175 -22.59 -5.87 -1.12
CA PRO A 175 -23.27 -7.13 -0.81
C PRO A 175 -22.45 -8.08 0.07
N SER A 176 -21.13 -8.20 -0.19
CA SER A 176 -20.21 -9.03 0.62
C SER A 176 -20.13 -8.54 2.06
N CYS A 177 -19.95 -7.22 2.26
CA CYS A 177 -19.90 -6.64 3.61
C CYS A 177 -21.21 -6.79 4.35
N GLN A 178 -22.34 -6.53 3.69
CA GLN A 178 -23.66 -6.71 4.32
C GLN A 178 -23.92 -8.15 4.75
N LYS A 179 -23.50 -9.13 3.91
CA LYS A 179 -23.59 -10.55 4.25
C LYS A 179 -22.77 -10.87 5.50
N LEU A 180 -21.50 -10.47 5.52
CA LEU A 180 -20.59 -10.71 6.66
C LEU A 180 -21.06 -10.01 7.95
N MET A 181 -21.61 -8.77 7.86
CA MET A 181 -22.21 -8.10 9.01
C MET A 181 -23.35 -8.94 9.61
N ARG A 182 -24.29 -9.42 8.79
CA ARG A 182 -25.42 -10.26 9.26
C ARG A 182 -24.92 -11.56 9.89
N GLU A 183 -23.92 -12.21 9.30
CA GLU A 183 -23.30 -13.44 9.85
C GLU A 183 -22.67 -13.21 11.24
N LYS A 184 -22.22 -11.97 11.50
CA LYS A 184 -21.69 -11.55 12.81
C LYS A 184 -22.78 -11.00 13.77
N GLY A 185 -24.04 -11.01 13.38
CA GLY A 185 -25.13 -10.47 14.16
C GLY A 185 -25.24 -8.94 14.15
N LEU A 186 -24.52 -8.26 13.24
CA LEU A 186 -24.53 -6.82 13.06
C LEU A 186 -25.59 -6.40 12.03
N ASN A 187 -26.19 -5.24 12.24
CA ASN A 187 -27.22 -4.68 11.37
C ASN A 187 -26.61 -3.62 10.42
N PRO A 188 -26.54 -3.87 9.08
CA PRO A 188 -25.98 -2.92 8.14
C PRO A 188 -26.65 -1.55 8.10
N ALA A 189 -27.91 -1.45 8.58
CA ALA A 189 -28.63 -0.17 8.63
C ALA A 189 -28.19 0.72 9.81
N LYS A 190 -27.53 0.15 10.83
CA LYS A 190 -27.06 0.91 11.99
C LYS A 190 -25.62 1.38 11.78
N LYS A 191 -25.38 2.66 12.02
CA LYS A 191 -24.06 3.29 11.88
C LYS A 191 -23.02 2.65 12.81
N GLU A 192 -23.39 2.42 14.06
CA GLU A 192 -22.51 1.85 15.08
C GLU A 192 -22.05 0.44 14.67
N ASP A 193 -22.96 -0.37 14.15
CA ASP A 193 -22.67 -1.73 13.68
C ASP A 193 -21.77 -1.71 12.43
N ARG A 194 -21.95 -0.74 11.52
CA ARG A 194 -21.04 -0.56 10.37
C ARG A 194 -19.64 -0.13 10.79
N GLN A 195 -19.52 0.74 11.78
CA GLN A 195 -18.23 1.18 12.32
C GLN A 195 -17.51 0.05 13.05
N GLU A 196 -18.22 -0.75 13.84
CA GLU A 196 -17.68 -1.95 14.47
C GLU A 196 -17.18 -2.95 13.41
N PHE A 197 -17.99 -3.18 12.37
CA PHE A 197 -17.60 -4.05 11.26
C PHE A 197 -16.40 -3.51 10.46
N ALA A 198 -16.32 -2.20 10.24
CA ALA A 198 -15.17 -1.56 9.59
C ALA A 198 -13.88 -1.78 10.40
N ARG A 199 -13.96 -1.67 11.73
CA ARG A 199 -12.84 -1.97 12.65
C ARG A 199 -12.46 -3.44 12.55
N TRP A 200 -13.41 -4.34 12.64
CA TRP A 200 -13.15 -5.77 12.48
C TRP A 200 -12.49 -6.09 11.12
N THR A 201 -13.04 -5.55 10.02
CA THR A 201 -12.47 -5.74 8.67
C THR A 201 -11.02 -5.25 8.59
N TYR A 202 -10.71 -4.15 9.24
CA TYR A 202 -9.36 -3.61 9.29
C TYR A 202 -8.39 -4.58 9.96
N TYR A 203 -8.73 -5.08 11.14
CA TYR A 203 -7.87 -6.03 11.86
C TYR A 203 -7.71 -7.34 11.10
N ASP A 204 -8.80 -7.92 10.60
CA ASP A 204 -8.79 -9.14 9.80
C ASP A 204 -7.90 -9.00 8.54
N MET A 205 -7.99 -7.86 7.86
CA MET A 205 -7.14 -7.56 6.70
C MET A 205 -5.66 -7.48 7.09
N VAL A 206 -5.34 -6.78 8.15
CA VAL A 206 -3.95 -6.57 8.56
C VAL A 206 -3.32 -7.87 9.06
N GLU A 207 -4.02 -8.66 9.85
CA GLU A 207 -3.57 -9.98 10.30
C GLU A 207 -3.31 -10.91 9.10
N ASP A 208 -4.25 -10.96 8.16
CA ASP A 208 -4.17 -11.79 6.97
C ASP A 208 -3.01 -11.38 6.04
N LEU A 209 -2.84 -10.08 5.77
CA LEU A 209 -1.76 -9.59 4.92
C LEU A 209 -0.38 -9.71 5.58
N THR A 210 -0.30 -9.55 6.92
CA THR A 210 0.93 -9.79 7.67
C THR A 210 1.32 -11.27 7.59
N ALA A 211 0.37 -12.17 7.87
CA ALA A 211 0.61 -13.61 7.77
C ALA A 211 0.98 -14.03 6.34
N PHE A 212 0.34 -13.40 5.34
CA PHE A 212 0.65 -13.63 3.93
C PHE A 212 2.09 -13.25 3.58
N ALA A 213 2.54 -12.05 3.92
CA ALA A 213 3.92 -11.60 3.66
C ALA A 213 4.95 -12.49 4.37
N LYS A 214 4.69 -12.84 5.63
CA LYS A 214 5.60 -13.68 6.44
C LYS A 214 5.69 -15.14 5.98
N LYS A 215 4.82 -15.62 5.10
CA LYS A 215 4.99 -16.91 4.43
C LYS A 215 6.17 -16.93 3.44
N TYR A 216 6.47 -15.79 2.81
CA TYR A 216 7.59 -15.65 1.88
C TYR A 216 8.91 -15.43 2.63
N ASN A 217 8.88 -14.60 3.66
CA ASN A 217 10.03 -14.41 4.54
C ASN A 217 9.53 -14.02 5.96
N PRO A 218 9.74 -14.88 6.97
CA PRO A 218 9.32 -14.60 8.36
C PRO A 218 10.01 -13.39 8.98
N ASP A 219 11.16 -12.97 8.44
CA ASP A 219 11.94 -11.83 8.91
C ASP A 219 11.58 -10.51 8.24
N PHE A 220 10.58 -10.46 7.35
CA PHE A 220 10.12 -9.21 6.76
C PHE A 220 9.67 -8.22 7.83
N HIS A 221 10.14 -6.98 7.73
CA HIS A 221 9.47 -5.85 8.36
C HIS A 221 8.13 -5.62 7.65
N VAL A 222 7.06 -5.44 8.41
CA VAL A 222 5.72 -5.16 7.84
C VAL A 222 5.28 -3.77 8.30
N CYS A 223 5.11 -2.88 7.34
CA CYS A 223 4.64 -1.52 7.56
C CYS A 223 3.26 -1.32 6.94
N TYR A 224 2.40 -0.59 7.66
CA TYR A 224 1.09 -0.15 7.18
C TYR A 224 1.04 1.37 7.21
N ASN A 225 0.90 1.99 6.03
CA ASN A 225 0.63 3.41 5.94
C ASN A 225 -0.86 3.68 6.18
N LYS A 226 -1.16 4.22 7.34
CA LYS A 226 -2.52 4.60 7.75
C LYS A 226 -2.73 6.11 7.75
N GLY A 227 -1.70 6.86 7.44
CA GLY A 227 -1.68 8.32 7.42
C GLY A 227 -1.52 8.94 8.80
N HIS A 228 -2.30 8.55 9.80
CA HIS A 228 -2.35 9.27 11.08
C HIS A 228 -2.33 8.34 12.30
N VAL A 229 -1.22 8.28 13.02
CA VAL A 229 -1.07 7.39 14.19
C VAL A 229 -1.88 7.84 15.41
N GLY A 230 -2.22 9.13 15.52
CA GLY A 230 -3.01 9.67 16.63
C GLY A 230 -4.43 9.08 16.77
N TYR A 231 -4.93 8.43 15.72
CA TYR A 231 -6.24 7.77 15.72
C TYR A 231 -6.17 6.25 15.86
N LEU A 232 -4.98 5.69 16.12
CA LEU A 232 -4.81 4.26 16.29
C LEU A 232 -5.22 3.82 17.69
N ASP A 233 -6.03 2.77 17.77
CA ASP A 233 -6.21 2.03 19.01
C ASP A 233 -4.91 1.28 19.34
N LYS A 234 -4.48 1.33 20.61
CA LYS A 234 -3.24 0.68 21.09
C LYS A 234 -3.10 -0.80 20.69
N PRO A 235 -4.16 -1.62 20.67
CA PRO A 235 -4.07 -3.02 20.27
C PRO A 235 -3.59 -3.24 18.83
N VAL A 236 -3.77 -2.25 17.95
CA VAL A 236 -3.38 -2.34 16.52
C VAL A 236 -1.87 -2.39 16.34
N ILE A 237 -1.11 -1.86 17.31
CA ILE A 237 0.33 -1.64 17.16
C ILE A 237 1.15 -2.90 17.46
N LYS A 238 0.65 -3.79 18.32
CA LYS A 238 1.42 -4.93 18.83
C LYS A 238 1.82 -5.98 17.78
N ASP A 239 1.08 -6.07 16.68
CA ASP A 239 1.24 -7.14 15.68
C ASP A 239 2.01 -6.70 14.43
N TYR A 240 2.50 -5.44 14.40
CA TYR A 240 3.18 -4.85 13.23
C TYR A 240 4.58 -4.36 13.59
N SER A 241 5.47 -4.35 12.60
CA SER A 241 6.84 -3.89 12.79
C SER A 241 6.89 -2.40 13.10
N TYR A 242 6.17 -1.58 12.34
CA TYR A 242 6.05 -0.13 12.57
C TYR A 242 4.90 0.48 11.75
N PHE A 243 4.51 1.70 12.14
CA PHE A 243 3.62 2.56 11.36
C PHE A 243 4.38 3.72 10.78
N SER A 244 3.94 4.19 9.62
CA SER A 244 4.38 5.44 9.06
C SER A 244 3.24 6.46 9.04
N PHE A 245 3.61 7.71 9.00
CA PHE A 245 2.73 8.81 8.63
C PHE A 245 3.45 9.69 7.61
N GLU A 246 2.69 10.32 6.74
CA GLU A 246 3.21 11.22 5.74
C GLU A 246 3.12 12.67 6.26
N SER A 247 4.21 13.40 6.12
CA SER A 247 4.23 14.83 6.30
C SER A 247 4.05 15.48 4.93
N LEU A 248 2.86 16.04 4.68
CA LEU A 248 2.60 16.76 3.45
C LEU A 248 3.10 18.19 3.57
N PRO A 249 3.96 18.68 2.64
CA PRO A 249 4.44 20.04 2.66
C PRO A 249 3.28 21.06 2.65
N GLY A 250 3.32 22.01 3.59
CA GLY A 250 2.30 23.08 3.70
C GLY A 250 1.07 22.71 4.52
N VAL A 251 1.03 21.55 5.14
CA VAL A 251 -0.04 21.14 6.05
C VAL A 251 0.45 21.28 7.50
N GLU A 252 -0.13 22.21 8.25
CA GLU A 252 0.29 22.54 9.63
C GLU A 252 0.20 21.35 10.60
N TRP A 253 -0.73 20.44 10.38
CA TRP A 253 -0.93 19.27 11.23
C TRP A 253 0.22 18.26 11.19
N GLY A 254 1.07 18.27 10.16
CA GLY A 254 2.29 17.45 10.12
C GLY A 254 3.25 17.72 11.29
N TYR A 255 3.31 18.95 11.78
CA TYR A 255 4.10 19.31 12.96
C TYR A 255 3.49 18.85 14.28
N LEU A 256 2.16 18.73 14.34
CA LEU A 256 1.45 18.25 15.52
C LEU A 256 1.51 16.72 15.63
N ASP A 257 1.60 16.02 14.50
CA ASP A 257 1.63 14.57 14.47
C ASP A 257 2.98 13.99 14.88
N PHE A 258 4.08 14.68 14.62
CA PHE A 258 5.41 14.21 14.99
C PHE A 258 5.56 13.93 16.50
N PRO A 259 5.17 14.84 17.41
CA PRO A 259 5.20 14.56 18.85
C PRO A 259 4.27 13.42 19.27
N VAL A 260 3.12 13.28 18.62
CA VAL A 260 2.18 12.17 18.88
C VAL A 260 2.76 10.86 18.39
N SER A 261 3.33 10.82 17.20
CA SER A 261 3.96 9.63 16.63
C SER A 261 5.20 9.19 17.40
N ALA A 262 6.02 10.13 17.87
CA ALA A 262 7.20 9.85 18.68
C ALA A 262 6.87 9.30 20.08
N LYS A 263 5.60 9.39 20.50
CA LYS A 263 5.13 8.86 21.78
C LYS A 263 4.75 7.37 21.71
N TYR A 264 4.47 6.86 20.52
CA TYR A 264 4.07 5.49 20.25
C TYR A 264 5.19 4.72 19.56
#